data_85072918e40888ebce95b469dffe4e5e
#
_entry.id   85072918e40888ebce95b469dffe4e5e
#
_cell.length_a   1.000
_cell.length_b   1.000
_cell.length_c   1.000
_cell.angle_alpha   90.00
_cell.angle_beta   90.00
_cell.angle_gamma   90.00
#
_symmetry.space_group_name_H-M   'P 1'
#
loop_
_entity.id
_entity.type
_entity.pdbx_description
1 polymer ?
#
loop_
_entity_poly.entity_id
_entity_poly.type
_entity_poly.pdbx_seq_one_letter_code
_entity_poly.pdbx_strand_id
1 'polypeptide(L)'
;MKSKIIYLIIYIGITLAFSACSDNTDFPDEPDTYENIAIVYWMGDNSLSGAAVRDIKELVQGKDKIPTNSKIIIYADTASAFPVIYQLDAKNGLKVWKKYTKEEDCTDSITLLNNLKTIVKNFPAKNYGLTFGAHGTGWSWRQRRALGPDDNDRSADKWLNVPTLRGVLQELPHFKYIFFDVCFMQSIEVAYELRNVTDWVVGSPAEIPGPGAPYNLITDALCEGDAYGIVEGYDSYYPNNRYKGVVLSAVNCNELENFTATTSTYIKTFFADRHTVSSTVAQNIQKYSSEFSSFTYCYDMNSIMPYILSNEEYQQWVEAFDKAVPLRKASSGKWTTSGHCNNPYIYDSEHFGGISMYIPQEGADGNAKNNELKHYQWYKDAGWNETGW
;
A
#
# COMPACT_ATOMS: atom_id res chain seq x y z
N MET A 1 56.35 -74.07 12.65
CA MET A 1 56.16 -73.63 11.23
C MET A 1 54.78 -73.00 11.15
N LYS A 2 54.73 -71.65 10.97
CA LYS A 2 53.46 -70.88 10.97
C LYS A 2 53.14 -70.49 9.53
N SER A 3 52.06 -71.02 9.00
CA SER A 3 51.52 -70.63 7.70
C SER A 3 50.85 -69.29 7.76
N LYS A 4 51.27 -68.36 6.88
CA LYS A 4 50.64 -67.04 6.67
C LYS A 4 49.61 -67.17 5.55
N ILE A 5 48.37 -67.00 5.91
CA ILE A 5 47.27 -66.82 4.96
C ILE A 5 47.17 -65.35 4.62
N ILE A 6 47.33 -65.03 3.34
CA ILE A 6 47.22 -63.70 2.75
C ILE A 6 45.74 -63.54 2.32
N TYR A 7 45.01 -62.64 2.96
CA TYR A 7 43.66 -62.24 2.51
C TYR A 7 43.82 -61.14 1.45
N LEU A 8 43.39 -61.48 0.24
CA LEU A 8 43.24 -60.51 -0.84
C LEU A 8 41.88 -59.84 -0.68
N ILE A 9 41.88 -58.55 -0.27
CA ILE A 9 40.70 -57.72 -0.19
C ILE A 9 40.46 -57.11 -1.56
N ILE A 10 39.44 -57.59 -2.27
CA ILE A 10 38.96 -56.97 -3.52
C ILE A 10 38.08 -55.77 -3.13
N TYR A 11 38.61 -54.57 -3.38
CA TYR A 11 37.81 -53.32 -3.27
C TYR A 11 36.91 -53.21 -4.52
N ILE A 12 35.66 -53.52 -4.38
CA ILE A 12 34.62 -53.18 -5.38
C ILE A 12 34.23 -51.74 -5.13
N GLY A 13 34.76 -50.82 -5.93
CA GLY A 13 34.36 -49.43 -5.95
C GLY A 13 32.94 -49.31 -6.55
N ILE A 14 31.94 -49.14 -5.68
CA ILE A 14 30.62 -48.72 -6.12
C ILE A 14 30.69 -47.18 -6.31
N THR A 15 30.84 -46.75 -7.55
CA THR A 15 30.59 -45.39 -7.95
C THR A 15 29.10 -45.12 -7.89
N LEU A 16 28.64 -44.59 -6.76
CA LEU A 16 27.33 -43.95 -6.65
C LEU A 16 27.36 -42.72 -7.56
N ALA A 17 26.83 -42.87 -8.78
CA ALA A 17 26.44 -41.72 -9.59
C ALA A 17 25.33 -40.99 -8.83
N PHE A 18 25.68 -39.89 -8.18
CA PHE A 18 24.70 -38.89 -7.76
C PHE A 18 24.12 -38.33 -9.06
N SER A 19 23.00 -38.88 -9.51
CA SER A 19 22.09 -38.16 -10.39
C SER A 19 21.63 -36.96 -9.59
N ALA A 20 22.24 -35.80 -9.84
CA ALA A 20 21.63 -34.53 -9.49
C ALA A 20 20.30 -34.48 -10.27
N CYS A 21 19.22 -34.83 -9.59
CA CYS A 21 17.91 -34.38 -10.04
C CYS A 21 17.99 -32.86 -9.97
N SER A 22 18.29 -32.22 -11.11
CA SER A 22 17.84 -30.87 -11.32
C SER A 22 16.31 -30.95 -11.25
N ASP A 23 15.71 -30.38 -10.24
CA ASP A 23 14.31 -30.01 -10.31
C ASP A 23 14.19 -28.93 -11.41
N ASN A 24 14.26 -29.38 -12.66
CA ASN A 24 13.70 -28.67 -13.78
C ASN A 24 12.19 -28.78 -13.60
N THR A 25 11.61 -27.88 -12.82
CA THR A 25 10.24 -27.49 -13.06
C THR A 25 10.27 -26.86 -14.45
N ASP A 26 9.94 -27.63 -15.48
CA ASP A 26 9.67 -27.11 -16.82
C ASP A 26 8.49 -26.15 -16.68
N PHE A 27 8.80 -24.87 -16.45
CA PHE A 27 7.84 -23.82 -16.70
C PHE A 27 7.63 -23.78 -18.22
N PRO A 28 6.39 -23.88 -18.71
CA PRO A 28 6.14 -23.75 -20.14
C PRO A 28 6.71 -22.42 -20.62
N ASP A 29 7.14 -22.34 -21.88
CA ASP A 29 7.79 -21.21 -22.51
C ASP A 29 7.29 -19.87 -21.94
N GLU A 30 8.05 -19.32 -21.01
CA GLU A 30 7.78 -18.01 -20.40
C GLU A 30 8.25 -16.97 -21.42
N PRO A 31 7.53 -15.87 -21.63
CA PRO A 31 7.97 -14.81 -22.52
C PRO A 31 9.24 -14.16 -21.98
N ASP A 32 10.14 -13.73 -22.86
CA ASP A 32 11.32 -12.94 -22.47
C ASP A 32 10.94 -11.68 -21.69
N THR A 33 9.77 -11.13 -21.97
CA THR A 33 9.23 -9.94 -21.31
C THR A 33 7.71 -10.01 -21.27
N TYR A 34 7.14 -9.87 -20.07
CA TYR A 34 5.70 -9.78 -19.86
C TYR A 34 5.16 -8.42 -20.33
N GLU A 35 3.89 -8.35 -20.66
CA GLU A 35 3.21 -7.05 -20.86
C GLU A 35 3.04 -6.34 -19.53
N ASN A 36 2.46 -7.06 -18.53
CA ASN A 36 2.23 -6.52 -17.20
C ASN A 36 2.57 -7.55 -16.11
N ILE A 37 3.18 -7.07 -15.05
CA ILE A 37 3.34 -7.81 -13.79
C ILE A 37 2.69 -6.99 -12.66
N ALA A 38 1.67 -7.58 -12.02
CA ALA A 38 1.11 -7.08 -10.79
C ALA A 38 1.83 -7.74 -9.61
N ILE A 39 2.45 -6.96 -8.74
CA ILE A 39 3.12 -7.43 -7.53
C ILE A 39 2.18 -7.19 -6.34
N VAL A 40 1.90 -8.23 -5.57
CA VAL A 40 1.17 -8.13 -4.29
C VAL A 40 2.15 -8.48 -3.18
N TYR A 41 2.47 -7.51 -2.35
CA TYR A 41 3.43 -7.64 -1.24
C TYR A 41 2.67 -7.65 0.09
N TRP A 42 2.47 -8.84 0.66
CA TRP A 42 1.78 -9.04 1.92
C TRP A 42 2.75 -9.03 3.11
N MET A 43 2.63 -8.02 3.96
CA MET A 43 3.29 -7.90 5.26
C MET A 43 2.33 -8.46 6.32
N GLY A 44 2.13 -9.77 6.30
CA GLY A 44 1.08 -10.47 7.07
C GLY A 44 1.60 -11.27 8.26
N ASP A 45 2.86 -11.13 8.66
CA ASP A 45 3.35 -11.74 9.89
C ASP A 45 2.90 -10.97 11.14
N ASN A 46 1.59 -10.96 11.32
CA ASN A 46 0.87 -10.30 12.39
C ASN A 46 -0.58 -10.80 12.43
N SER A 47 -1.49 -10.06 13.06
CA SER A 47 -2.91 -10.41 13.14
C SER A 47 -3.62 -10.51 11.79
N LEU A 48 -3.03 -9.98 10.68
CA LEU A 48 -3.57 -10.09 9.32
C LEU A 48 -3.15 -11.37 8.58
N SER A 49 -2.40 -12.27 9.21
CA SER A 49 -1.96 -13.54 8.58
C SER A 49 -3.11 -14.31 7.91
N GLY A 50 -4.27 -14.36 8.59
CA GLY A 50 -5.48 -14.96 8.04
C GLY A 50 -6.11 -14.18 6.87
N ALA A 51 -5.95 -12.86 6.82
CA ALA A 51 -6.38 -12.03 5.70
C ALA A 51 -5.54 -12.34 4.46
N ALA A 52 -4.21 -12.28 4.57
CA ALA A 52 -3.30 -12.62 3.48
C ALA A 52 -3.65 -13.96 2.80
N VAL A 53 -3.95 -14.98 3.59
CA VAL A 53 -4.36 -16.30 3.05
C VAL A 53 -5.70 -16.24 2.33
N ARG A 54 -6.67 -15.45 2.79
CA ARG A 54 -7.97 -15.28 2.10
C ARG A 54 -7.78 -14.57 0.77
N ASP A 55 -7.02 -13.51 0.75
CA ASP A 55 -6.84 -12.66 -0.42
C ASP A 55 -6.06 -13.39 -1.52
N ILE A 56 -5.08 -14.21 -1.16
CA ILE A 56 -4.45 -15.14 -2.12
C ILE A 56 -5.49 -16.10 -2.73
N LYS A 57 -6.44 -16.61 -1.95
CA LYS A 57 -7.53 -17.46 -2.49
C LYS A 57 -8.46 -16.68 -3.39
N GLU A 58 -8.75 -15.43 -3.09
CA GLU A 58 -9.56 -14.57 -3.94
C GLU A 58 -8.84 -14.26 -5.27
N LEU A 59 -7.53 -13.97 -5.25
CA LEU A 59 -6.74 -13.87 -6.47
C LEU A 59 -6.82 -15.13 -7.32
N VAL A 60 -6.75 -16.31 -6.70
CA VAL A 60 -6.91 -17.59 -7.40
C VAL A 60 -8.31 -17.75 -8.01
N GLN A 61 -9.36 -17.29 -7.31
CA GLN A 61 -10.72 -17.26 -7.86
C GLN A 61 -10.85 -16.32 -9.05
N GLY A 62 -10.12 -15.22 -9.04
CA GLY A 62 -10.09 -14.23 -10.13
C GLY A 62 -9.14 -14.59 -11.29
N LYS A 63 -8.39 -15.68 -11.21
CA LYS A 63 -7.29 -15.99 -12.14
C LYS A 63 -7.66 -15.96 -13.63
N ASP A 64 -8.88 -16.34 -13.99
CA ASP A 64 -9.34 -16.37 -15.38
C ASP A 64 -9.49 -14.96 -15.98
N LYS A 65 -9.43 -13.91 -15.16
CA LYS A 65 -9.39 -12.50 -15.57
C LYS A 65 -7.97 -11.99 -15.86
N ILE A 66 -6.92 -12.75 -15.53
CA ILE A 66 -5.54 -12.37 -15.80
C ILE A 66 -5.29 -12.37 -17.31
N PRO A 67 -4.92 -11.22 -17.92
CA PRO A 67 -4.68 -11.16 -19.35
C PRO A 67 -3.55 -12.08 -19.80
N THR A 68 -3.61 -12.50 -21.05
CA THR A 68 -2.52 -13.25 -21.68
C THR A 68 -1.23 -12.42 -21.63
N ASN A 69 -0.11 -13.07 -21.34
CA ASN A 69 1.19 -12.41 -21.18
C ASN A 69 1.29 -11.46 -19.96
N SER A 70 0.44 -11.67 -18.95
CA SER A 70 0.51 -11.00 -17.65
C SER A 70 0.54 -12.03 -16.53
N LYS A 71 1.07 -11.62 -15.38
CA LYS A 71 1.10 -12.44 -14.14
C LYS A 71 0.86 -11.60 -12.91
N ILE A 72 0.44 -12.26 -11.86
CA ILE A 72 0.48 -11.73 -10.50
C ILE A 72 1.59 -12.45 -9.74
N ILE A 73 2.51 -11.70 -9.15
CA ILE A 73 3.57 -12.23 -8.30
C ILE A 73 3.27 -11.82 -6.87
N ILE A 74 3.15 -12.80 -5.99
CA ILE A 74 2.71 -12.58 -4.60
C ILE A 74 3.85 -12.92 -3.66
N TYR A 75 4.42 -11.94 -3.00
CA TYR A 75 5.22 -12.17 -1.80
C TYR A 75 4.27 -12.22 -0.61
N ALA A 76 4.33 -13.27 0.16
CA ALA A 76 3.52 -13.45 1.35
C ALA A 76 4.40 -13.85 2.53
N ASP A 77 4.43 -12.98 3.52
CA ASP A 77 4.96 -13.24 4.84
C ASP A 77 3.79 -13.38 5.81
N THR A 78 3.77 -14.46 6.59
CA THR A 78 2.64 -14.78 7.45
C THR A 78 3.10 -15.42 8.76
N ALA A 79 2.43 -15.14 9.86
CA ALA A 79 2.77 -15.64 11.20
C ALA A 79 2.83 -17.18 11.35
N SER A 80 2.45 -17.94 10.34
CA SER A 80 2.39 -19.40 10.42
C SER A 80 3.42 -20.11 9.56
N ALA A 81 4.17 -19.40 8.71
CA ALA A 81 5.13 -19.99 7.76
C ALA A 81 6.15 -18.95 7.32
N PHE A 82 7.36 -19.42 7.01
CA PHE A 82 8.38 -18.58 6.36
C PHE A 82 7.88 -17.97 5.07
N PRO A 83 8.41 -16.82 4.66
CA PRO A 83 7.96 -16.12 3.48
C PRO A 83 7.99 -17.00 2.22
N VAL A 84 7.04 -16.77 1.33
CA VAL A 84 6.91 -17.47 0.06
C VAL A 84 6.62 -16.47 -1.05
N ILE A 85 7.28 -16.63 -2.20
CA ILE A 85 6.85 -15.97 -3.43
C ILE A 85 6.08 -16.97 -4.28
N TYR A 86 4.86 -16.59 -4.63
CA TYR A 86 4.00 -17.30 -5.57
C TYR A 86 3.96 -16.57 -6.91
N GLN A 87 3.71 -17.30 -7.96
CA GLN A 87 3.28 -16.78 -9.24
C GLN A 87 1.88 -17.29 -9.57
N LEU A 88 1.06 -16.44 -10.16
CA LEU A 88 -0.30 -16.74 -10.57
C LEU A 88 -0.54 -16.26 -12.00
N ASP A 89 -1.03 -17.13 -12.84
CA ASP A 89 -1.52 -16.81 -14.19
C ASP A 89 -2.80 -17.60 -14.51
N ALA A 90 -3.51 -17.18 -15.56
CA ALA A 90 -4.77 -17.81 -15.95
C ALA A 90 -4.60 -19.29 -16.34
N LYS A 91 -3.52 -19.63 -17.03
CA LYS A 91 -3.28 -20.97 -17.58
C LYS A 91 -2.83 -21.97 -16.52
N ASN A 92 -1.85 -21.58 -15.70
CA ASN A 92 -1.17 -22.48 -14.77
C ASN A 92 -1.71 -22.40 -13.34
N GLY A 93 -2.52 -21.37 -13.02
CA GLY A 93 -2.98 -21.10 -11.67
C GLY A 93 -1.86 -20.68 -10.72
N LEU A 94 -2.08 -20.88 -9.43
CA LEU A 94 -1.10 -20.53 -8.39
C LEU A 94 -0.01 -21.58 -8.29
N LYS A 95 1.25 -21.15 -8.39
CA LYS A 95 2.44 -21.98 -8.18
C LYS A 95 3.39 -21.30 -7.21
N VAL A 96 4.06 -22.09 -6.39
CA VAL A 96 5.19 -21.61 -5.60
C VAL A 96 6.36 -21.36 -6.54
N TRP A 97 6.88 -20.14 -6.54
CA TRP A 97 8.08 -19.78 -7.30
C TRP A 97 9.35 -19.87 -6.43
N LYS A 98 9.29 -19.34 -5.18
CA LYS A 98 10.40 -19.38 -4.24
C LYS A 98 9.88 -19.58 -2.82
N LYS A 99 10.51 -20.49 -2.06
CA LYS A 99 10.34 -20.62 -0.62
C LYS A 99 11.58 -20.12 0.09
N TYR A 100 11.37 -19.32 1.12
CA TYR A 100 12.44 -18.95 2.03
C TYR A 100 12.64 -20.06 3.05
N THR A 101 13.86 -20.18 3.55
CA THR A 101 14.24 -21.23 4.52
C THR A 101 14.44 -20.69 5.92
N LYS A 102 14.27 -19.39 6.08
CA LYS A 102 14.35 -18.65 7.34
C LYS A 102 13.39 -17.48 7.29
N GLU A 103 13.13 -16.97 8.46
CA GLU A 103 12.34 -15.77 8.65
C GLU A 103 13.06 -14.53 8.12
N GLU A 104 12.29 -13.56 7.63
CA GLU A 104 12.76 -12.25 7.19
C GLU A 104 11.85 -11.18 7.80
N ASP A 105 12.38 -10.01 8.05
CA ASP A 105 11.59 -8.84 8.43
C ASP A 105 11.02 -8.22 7.14
N CYS A 106 9.74 -8.44 6.88
CA CYS A 106 9.08 -7.94 5.67
C CYS A 106 8.94 -6.41 5.64
N THR A 107 9.15 -5.73 6.76
CA THR A 107 9.10 -4.26 6.89
C THR A 107 10.50 -3.62 6.81
N ASP A 108 11.57 -4.44 6.84
CA ASP A 108 12.92 -3.92 6.65
C ASP A 108 13.13 -3.46 5.20
N SER A 109 13.67 -2.26 5.05
CA SER A 109 13.86 -1.64 3.74
C SER A 109 14.80 -2.41 2.80
N ILE A 110 15.82 -3.06 3.35
CA ILE A 110 16.77 -3.86 2.58
C ILE A 110 16.11 -5.17 2.14
N THR A 111 15.36 -5.80 3.01
CA THR A 111 14.56 -7.00 2.72
C THR A 111 13.55 -6.71 1.62
N LEU A 112 12.76 -5.64 1.77
CA LEU A 112 11.79 -5.20 0.76
C LEU A 112 12.46 -4.96 -0.61
N LEU A 113 13.55 -4.19 -0.62
CA LEU A 113 14.29 -3.87 -1.84
C LEU A 113 14.80 -5.14 -2.54
N ASN A 114 15.41 -6.06 -1.77
CA ASN A 114 15.96 -7.30 -2.32
C ASN A 114 14.86 -8.20 -2.90
N ASN A 115 13.71 -8.29 -2.23
CA ASN A 115 12.58 -9.08 -2.70
C ASN A 115 11.98 -8.49 -3.97
N LEU A 116 11.76 -7.17 -4.02
CA LEU A 116 11.25 -6.51 -5.21
C LEU A 116 12.25 -6.57 -6.37
N LYS A 117 13.55 -6.32 -6.14
CA LYS A 117 14.60 -6.51 -7.17
C LYS A 117 14.65 -7.95 -7.69
N THR A 118 14.48 -8.93 -6.80
CA THR A 118 14.43 -10.34 -7.20
C THR A 118 13.23 -10.61 -8.10
N ILE A 119 12.05 -10.08 -7.78
CA ILE A 119 10.84 -10.24 -8.59
C ILE A 119 11.04 -9.58 -9.96
N VAL A 120 11.41 -8.29 -10.00
CA VAL A 120 11.59 -7.54 -11.25
C VAL A 120 12.64 -8.17 -12.17
N LYS A 121 13.74 -8.69 -11.60
CA LYS A 121 14.79 -9.37 -12.36
C LYS A 121 14.31 -10.67 -13.01
N ASN A 122 13.47 -11.45 -12.32
CA ASN A 122 13.05 -12.77 -12.79
C ASN A 122 11.72 -12.75 -13.57
N PHE A 123 10.98 -11.66 -13.48
CA PHE A 123 9.73 -11.42 -14.20
C PHE A 123 9.81 -10.07 -14.91
N PRO A 124 10.68 -9.93 -15.94
CA PRO A 124 10.82 -8.68 -16.66
C PRO A 124 9.52 -8.33 -17.37
N ALA A 125 9.06 -7.09 -17.24
CA ALA A 125 7.81 -6.62 -17.82
C ALA A 125 7.94 -5.18 -18.36
N LYS A 126 7.02 -4.81 -19.25
CA LYS A 126 6.88 -3.44 -19.73
C LYS A 126 6.26 -2.55 -18.64
N ASN A 127 5.30 -3.10 -17.91
CA ASN A 127 4.60 -2.37 -16.86
C ASN A 127 4.57 -3.17 -15.55
N TYR A 128 4.71 -2.46 -14.44
CA TYR A 128 4.59 -3.02 -13.10
C TYR A 128 3.49 -2.31 -12.32
N GLY A 129 2.65 -3.07 -11.63
CA GLY A 129 1.78 -2.60 -10.57
C GLY A 129 2.27 -3.12 -9.22
N LEU A 130 2.06 -2.36 -8.14
CA LEU A 130 2.45 -2.76 -6.80
C LEU A 130 1.28 -2.58 -5.83
N THR A 131 0.94 -3.64 -5.12
CA THR A 131 -0.06 -3.63 -4.05
C THR A 131 0.61 -3.99 -2.73
N PHE A 132 0.33 -3.23 -1.68
CA PHE A 132 0.70 -3.57 -0.31
C PHE A 132 -0.53 -4.03 0.45
N GLY A 133 -0.44 -5.18 1.11
CA GLY A 133 -1.38 -5.63 2.12
C GLY A 133 -0.71 -5.62 3.50
N ALA A 134 -1.20 -4.80 4.43
CA ALA A 134 -0.59 -4.60 5.75
C ALA A 134 -1.53 -3.89 6.71
N HIS A 135 -1.19 -3.83 8.00
CA HIS A 135 -1.69 -2.74 8.84
C HIS A 135 -1.06 -1.41 8.43
N GLY A 136 -1.78 -0.31 8.67
CA GLY A 136 -1.26 1.01 8.41
C GLY A 136 -1.81 2.09 9.31
N THR A 137 -1.05 3.18 9.42
CA THR A 137 -1.41 4.37 10.21
C THR A 137 -1.26 5.66 9.41
N GLY A 138 -1.11 5.55 8.08
CA GLY A 138 -0.90 6.68 7.19
C GLY A 138 0.52 7.21 7.22
N TRP A 139 0.66 8.53 7.09
CA TRP A 139 1.95 9.22 6.99
C TRP A 139 2.69 9.32 8.35
N SER A 140 1.97 9.28 9.49
CA SER A 140 2.57 9.48 10.81
C SER A 140 3.21 8.19 11.34
N TRP A 141 4.48 8.28 11.76
CA TRP A 141 5.26 7.11 12.20
C TRP A 141 5.47 6.99 13.73
N ARG A 142 5.10 8.02 14.50
CA ARG A 142 5.57 8.15 15.89
C ARG A 142 4.95 7.19 16.88
N GLN A 143 3.72 6.74 16.66
CA GLN A 143 3.06 5.79 17.55
C GLN A 143 3.00 4.38 16.97
N ARG A 144 2.95 4.25 15.65
CA ARG A 144 3.06 3.05 14.83
C ARG A 144 3.36 3.55 13.42
N ARG A 145 4.32 2.96 12.74
CA ARG A 145 4.85 3.46 11.46
C ARG A 145 3.89 3.12 10.31
N ALA A 146 4.10 3.69 9.12
CA ALA A 146 3.13 3.66 8.02
C ALA A 146 2.63 2.26 7.63
N LEU A 147 3.53 1.28 7.47
CA LEU A 147 3.23 -0.10 7.06
C LEU A 147 3.86 -1.11 8.04
N GLY A 148 3.12 -2.13 8.43
CA GLY A 148 3.56 -3.18 9.36
C GLY A 148 2.50 -3.51 10.40
N PRO A 149 2.85 -4.08 11.57
CA PRO A 149 4.18 -4.55 11.98
C PRO A 149 4.56 -5.89 11.38
N ASP A 150 5.84 -6.26 11.56
CA ASP A 150 6.33 -7.63 11.50
C ASP A 150 6.54 -8.11 12.94
N ASP A 151 5.82 -9.15 13.35
CA ASP A 151 5.74 -9.59 14.75
C ASP A 151 6.71 -10.72 15.13
N ASN A 152 7.57 -11.16 14.20
CA ASN A 152 8.50 -12.28 14.42
C ASN A 152 9.47 -12.04 15.57
N ASP A 153 9.88 -10.81 15.75
CA ASP A 153 10.69 -10.38 16.88
C ASP A 153 9.91 -9.37 17.71
N ARG A 154 9.17 -9.85 18.69
CA ARG A 154 8.37 -9.04 19.62
C ARG A 154 9.18 -7.96 20.36
N SER A 155 10.51 -7.93 20.19
CA SER A 155 11.39 -6.97 20.85
C SER A 155 11.53 -5.64 20.10
N ALA A 156 11.15 -5.57 18.83
CA ALA A 156 11.28 -4.38 18.00
C ALA A 156 9.94 -4.01 17.33
N ASP A 157 9.60 -2.74 17.42
CA ASP A 157 8.47 -2.13 16.74
C ASP A 157 8.84 -1.97 15.26
N LYS A 158 8.73 -3.06 14.50
CA LYS A 158 9.19 -3.16 13.11
C LYS A 158 8.11 -2.66 12.16
N TRP A 159 8.32 -1.47 11.63
CA TRP A 159 7.42 -0.81 10.69
C TRP A 159 8.23 -0.06 9.62
N LEU A 160 7.67 0.05 8.44
CA LEU A 160 8.25 0.83 7.34
C LEU A 160 7.57 2.20 7.25
N ASN A 161 8.33 3.30 7.22
CA ASN A 161 7.80 4.64 6.99
C ASN A 161 7.81 5.01 5.49
N VAL A 162 6.98 5.99 5.11
CA VAL A 162 6.78 6.37 3.69
C VAL A 162 8.03 6.98 3.04
N PRO A 163 8.80 7.89 3.69
CA PRO A 163 10.07 8.36 3.09
C PRO A 163 11.08 7.25 2.82
N THR A 164 11.15 6.24 3.70
CA THR A 164 12.01 5.06 3.47
C THR A 164 11.45 4.21 2.33
N LEU A 165 10.13 3.99 2.28
CA LEU A 165 9.47 3.30 1.17
C LEU A 165 9.78 3.98 -0.17
N ARG A 166 9.68 5.32 -0.25
CA ARG A 166 10.07 6.06 -1.45
C ARG A 166 11.51 5.73 -1.85
N GLY A 167 12.45 5.77 -0.90
CA GLY A 167 13.86 5.45 -1.16
C GLY A 167 14.06 4.05 -1.75
N VAL A 168 13.31 3.06 -1.26
CA VAL A 168 13.30 1.71 -1.83
C VAL A 168 12.75 1.70 -3.26
N LEU A 169 11.62 2.35 -3.49
CA LEU A 169 10.93 2.31 -4.80
C LEU A 169 11.66 3.09 -5.89
N GLN A 170 12.46 4.10 -5.54
CA GLN A 170 13.32 4.83 -6.49
C GLN A 170 14.43 3.96 -7.11
N GLU A 171 14.77 2.82 -6.49
CA GLU A 171 15.74 1.85 -6.99
C GLU A 171 15.14 0.81 -7.96
N LEU A 172 13.86 0.93 -8.28
CA LEU A 172 13.05 0.00 -9.06
C LEU A 172 12.47 0.67 -10.31
N PRO A 173 11.95 -0.09 -11.29
CA PRO A 173 11.20 0.49 -12.39
C PRO A 173 10.01 1.31 -11.87
N HIS A 174 9.61 2.32 -12.65
CA HIS A 174 8.41 3.11 -12.38
C HIS A 174 7.15 2.24 -12.41
N PHE A 175 6.24 2.44 -11.44
CA PHE A 175 5.02 1.65 -11.32
C PHE A 175 3.85 2.36 -12.01
N LYS A 176 2.94 1.57 -12.61
CA LYS A 176 1.67 2.10 -13.11
C LYS A 176 0.77 2.57 -11.98
N TYR A 177 0.76 1.81 -10.89
CA TYR A 177 0.06 2.17 -9.66
C TYR A 177 0.80 1.62 -8.45
N ILE A 178 0.60 2.29 -7.32
CA ILE A 178 0.79 1.73 -5.99
C ILE A 178 -0.57 1.70 -5.31
N PHE A 179 -1.07 0.50 -5.02
CA PHE A 179 -2.32 0.31 -4.31
C PHE A 179 -2.03 -0.10 -2.86
N PHE A 180 -2.62 0.63 -1.94
CA PHE A 180 -2.56 0.34 -0.52
C PHE A 180 -3.88 -0.30 -0.06
N ASP A 181 -3.91 -1.63 0.06
CA ASP A 181 -4.93 -2.33 0.84
C ASP A 181 -4.57 -2.24 2.32
N VAL A 182 -4.55 -1.01 2.79
CA VAL A 182 -3.98 -0.57 4.09
C VAL A 182 -4.76 0.64 4.60
N CYS A 183 -5.04 0.70 5.91
CA CYS A 183 -5.72 1.82 6.53
C CYS A 183 -4.93 3.13 6.41
N PHE A 184 -5.63 4.26 6.18
CA PHE A 184 -5.11 5.63 6.22
C PHE A 184 -4.01 6.01 5.21
N MET A 185 -3.73 5.18 4.22
CA MET A 185 -2.63 5.46 3.29
C MET A 185 -2.97 6.49 2.20
N GLN A 186 -4.24 6.91 2.06
CA GLN A 186 -4.62 7.93 1.07
C GLN A 186 -4.60 9.32 1.71
N SER A 187 -3.40 9.80 2.01
CA SER A 187 -3.15 11.18 2.40
C SER A 187 -2.27 11.90 1.38
N ILE A 188 -2.36 13.22 1.33
CA ILE A 188 -1.55 14.02 0.41
C ILE A 188 -0.05 13.87 0.72
N GLU A 189 0.31 13.70 1.99
CA GLU A 189 1.68 13.48 2.41
C GLU A 189 2.23 12.18 1.81
N VAL A 190 1.45 11.10 1.81
CA VAL A 190 1.82 9.81 1.21
C VAL A 190 1.87 9.90 -0.30
N ALA A 191 0.82 10.40 -0.93
CA ALA A 191 0.72 10.46 -2.38
C ALA A 191 1.82 11.35 -2.98
N TYR A 192 2.06 12.52 -2.37
CA TYR A 192 3.09 13.45 -2.82
C TYR A 192 4.50 12.90 -2.65
N GLU A 193 4.74 12.14 -1.59
CA GLU A 193 6.03 11.49 -1.36
C GLU A 193 6.34 10.43 -2.42
N LEU A 194 5.33 9.74 -2.94
CA LEU A 194 5.47 8.66 -3.91
C LEU A 194 5.31 9.10 -5.38
N ARG A 195 5.00 10.38 -5.66
CA ARG A 195 4.62 10.87 -6.99
C ARG A 195 5.62 10.60 -8.11
N ASN A 196 6.90 10.48 -7.77
CA ASN A 196 7.96 10.26 -8.76
C ASN A 196 8.26 8.77 -9.02
N VAL A 197 7.58 7.85 -8.34
CA VAL A 197 7.82 6.41 -8.49
C VAL A 197 6.61 5.65 -9.05
N THR A 198 5.47 6.33 -9.19
CA THR A 198 4.24 5.73 -9.73
C THR A 198 3.38 6.75 -10.48
N ASP A 199 2.55 6.27 -11.43
CA ASP A 199 1.54 7.10 -12.10
C ASP A 199 0.33 7.35 -11.18
N TRP A 200 -0.06 6.36 -10.36
CA TRP A 200 -1.24 6.42 -9.51
C TRP A 200 -0.95 5.92 -8.10
N VAL A 201 -1.48 6.61 -7.10
CA VAL A 201 -1.64 6.10 -5.73
C VAL A 201 -3.12 5.82 -5.51
N VAL A 202 -3.44 4.57 -5.11
CA VAL A 202 -4.81 4.12 -4.80
C VAL A 202 -4.86 3.68 -3.35
N GLY A 203 -5.89 4.10 -2.61
CA GLY A 203 -6.03 3.71 -1.21
C GLY A 203 -7.21 4.38 -0.52
N SER A 204 -7.26 4.22 0.79
CA SER A 204 -8.28 4.80 1.67
C SER A 204 -7.68 5.85 2.60
N PRO A 205 -8.30 7.04 2.74
CA PRO A 205 -7.95 8.00 3.78
C PRO A 205 -8.44 7.57 5.17
N ALA A 206 -9.29 6.55 5.24
CA ALA A 206 -9.88 6.00 6.46
C ALA A 206 -9.34 4.58 6.76
N GLU A 207 -9.82 3.99 7.86
CA GLU A 207 -9.67 2.55 8.06
C GLU A 207 -10.41 1.79 6.95
N ILE A 208 -9.80 0.70 6.48
CA ILE A 208 -10.46 -0.22 5.56
C ILE A 208 -11.15 -1.36 6.32
N PRO A 209 -12.26 -1.89 5.79
CA PRO A 209 -12.94 -3.02 6.42
C PRO A 209 -12.04 -4.26 6.50
N GLY A 210 -12.20 -5.04 7.56
CA GLY A 210 -11.37 -6.21 7.83
C GLY A 210 -11.27 -7.30 6.74
N PRO A 211 -12.23 -7.45 5.81
CA PRO A 211 -12.02 -8.31 4.64
C PRO A 211 -10.98 -7.80 3.65
N GLY A 212 -10.68 -6.50 3.62
CA GLY A 212 -9.75 -5.93 2.65
C GLY A 212 -10.32 -5.79 1.24
N ALA A 213 -9.46 -5.71 0.26
CA ALA A 213 -9.85 -5.64 -1.15
C ALA A 213 -10.51 -6.92 -1.64
N PRO A 214 -11.56 -6.84 -2.46
CA PRO A 214 -12.18 -8.00 -3.10
C PRO A 214 -11.32 -8.44 -4.30
N TYR A 215 -10.20 -9.11 -4.05
CA TYR A 215 -9.19 -9.40 -5.06
C TYR A 215 -9.72 -10.16 -6.27
N ASN A 216 -10.72 -11.02 -6.10
CA ASN A 216 -11.38 -11.73 -7.22
C ASN A 216 -12.15 -10.80 -8.16
N LEU A 217 -12.54 -9.61 -7.69
CA LEU A 217 -13.23 -8.60 -8.51
C LEU A 217 -12.27 -7.67 -9.23
N ILE A 218 -11.10 -7.39 -8.66
CA ILE A 218 -10.14 -6.41 -9.17
C ILE A 218 -8.91 -7.05 -9.86
N THR A 219 -8.89 -8.38 -10.04
CA THR A 219 -7.74 -9.11 -10.60
C THR A 219 -7.31 -8.58 -11.97
N ASP A 220 -8.25 -8.31 -12.86
CA ASP A 220 -8.03 -7.71 -14.18
C ASP A 220 -7.44 -6.31 -14.07
N ALA A 221 -8.05 -5.45 -13.26
CA ALA A 221 -7.58 -4.08 -13.03
C ALA A 221 -6.14 -4.02 -12.48
N LEU A 222 -5.81 -4.93 -11.53
CA LEU A 222 -4.42 -5.06 -11.04
C LEU A 222 -3.45 -5.40 -12.17
N CYS A 223 -3.81 -6.35 -13.04
CA CYS A 223 -2.95 -6.76 -14.14
C CYS A 223 -2.85 -5.74 -15.27
N GLU A 224 -3.88 -4.95 -15.50
CA GLU A 224 -3.93 -3.93 -16.55
C GLU A 224 -3.35 -2.59 -16.12
N GLY A 225 -3.07 -2.42 -14.84
CA GLY A 225 -2.61 -1.15 -14.27
C GLY A 225 -3.73 -0.11 -14.19
N ASP A 226 -4.98 -0.58 -14.12
CA ASP A 226 -6.18 0.26 -14.10
C ASP A 226 -6.53 0.70 -12.67
N ALA A 227 -6.03 1.85 -12.27
CA ALA A 227 -6.32 2.46 -10.98
C ALA A 227 -7.83 2.70 -10.74
N TYR A 228 -8.59 2.97 -11.80
CA TYR A 228 -10.03 3.21 -11.72
C TYR A 228 -10.77 1.90 -11.48
N GLY A 229 -10.43 0.85 -12.23
CA GLY A 229 -11.00 -0.48 -12.03
C GLY A 229 -10.74 -1.04 -10.64
N ILE A 230 -9.59 -0.72 -10.01
CA ILE A 230 -9.33 -1.07 -8.62
C ILE A 230 -10.34 -0.38 -7.68
N VAL A 231 -10.52 0.93 -7.80
CA VAL A 231 -11.46 1.70 -6.95
C VAL A 231 -12.89 1.26 -7.15
N GLU A 232 -13.34 1.10 -8.40
CA GLU A 232 -14.72 0.72 -8.73
C GLU A 232 -15.05 -0.71 -8.32
N GLY A 233 -14.13 -1.64 -8.54
CA GLY A 233 -14.29 -3.03 -8.12
C GLY A 233 -14.40 -3.15 -6.59
N TYR A 234 -13.58 -2.41 -5.87
CA TYR A 234 -13.60 -2.35 -4.41
C TYR A 234 -14.93 -1.73 -3.91
N ASP A 235 -15.35 -0.59 -4.44
CA ASP A 235 -16.60 0.08 -4.07
C ASP A 235 -17.83 -0.80 -4.36
N SER A 236 -17.83 -1.53 -5.46
CA SER A 236 -18.96 -2.40 -5.86
C SER A 236 -19.27 -3.52 -4.86
N TYR A 237 -18.26 -3.97 -4.11
CA TYR A 237 -18.38 -5.08 -3.15
C TYR A 237 -19.05 -4.67 -1.83
N TYR A 238 -18.73 -3.49 -1.30
CA TYR A 238 -19.05 -3.12 0.07
C TYR A 238 -20.51 -2.75 0.35
N PRO A 239 -21.30 -2.15 -0.55
CA PRO A 239 -22.73 -1.89 -0.31
C PRO A 239 -23.54 -3.14 0.05
N ASN A 240 -23.09 -4.30 -0.45
CA ASN A 240 -23.73 -5.60 -0.23
C ASN A 240 -23.08 -6.42 0.91
N ASN A 241 -22.04 -5.87 1.56
CA ASN A 241 -21.32 -6.52 2.64
C ASN A 241 -21.88 -6.09 4.01
N ARG A 242 -21.61 -6.88 5.05
CA ARG A 242 -21.99 -6.55 6.44
C ARG A 242 -21.36 -5.23 6.95
N TYR A 243 -20.21 -4.83 6.42
CA TYR A 243 -19.52 -3.59 6.78
C TYR A 243 -20.14 -2.36 6.09
N LYS A 244 -20.86 -2.54 4.98
CA LYS A 244 -21.71 -1.55 4.28
C LYS A 244 -21.00 -0.30 3.81
N GLY A 245 -19.69 -0.22 3.86
CA GLY A 245 -19.03 0.98 3.41
C GLY A 245 -17.53 0.91 3.31
N VAL A 246 -17.03 1.75 2.42
CA VAL A 246 -15.62 1.99 2.20
C VAL A 246 -15.43 3.40 1.64
N VAL A 247 -14.24 3.93 1.78
CA VAL A 247 -13.78 5.16 1.13
C VAL A 247 -12.53 4.82 0.35
N LEU A 248 -12.50 5.21 -0.89
CA LEU A 248 -11.34 5.00 -1.77
C LEU A 248 -11.20 6.14 -2.75
N SER A 249 -9.97 6.40 -3.17
CA SER A 249 -9.69 7.26 -4.30
C SER A 249 -8.47 6.79 -5.10
N ALA A 250 -8.38 7.28 -6.33
CA ALA A 250 -7.20 7.20 -7.16
C ALA A 250 -6.61 8.61 -7.32
N VAL A 251 -5.36 8.77 -6.89
CA VAL A 251 -4.59 10.02 -7.03
C VAL A 251 -3.68 9.92 -8.23
N ASN A 252 -3.82 10.87 -9.17
CA ASN A 252 -2.96 11.01 -10.33
C ASN A 252 -1.67 11.74 -9.93
N CYS A 253 -0.58 10.99 -9.84
CA CYS A 253 0.72 11.52 -9.41
C CYS A 253 1.29 12.57 -10.38
N ASN A 254 0.95 12.48 -11.66
CA ASN A 254 1.43 13.45 -12.68
C ASN A 254 0.83 14.85 -12.49
N GLU A 255 -0.29 14.98 -11.79
CA GLU A 255 -0.94 16.27 -11.52
C GLU A 255 -0.54 16.88 -10.16
N LEU A 256 0.16 16.12 -9.30
CA LEU A 256 0.42 16.53 -7.91
C LEU A 256 1.35 17.76 -7.81
N GLU A 257 2.30 17.95 -8.71
CA GLU A 257 3.16 19.14 -8.66
C GLU A 257 2.38 20.42 -8.97
N ASN A 258 1.53 20.38 -10.00
CA ASN A 258 0.66 21.50 -10.36
C ASN A 258 -0.38 21.79 -9.25
N PHE A 259 -0.99 20.74 -8.72
CA PHE A 259 -1.93 20.83 -7.60
C PHE A 259 -1.26 21.42 -6.34
N THR A 260 -0.03 20.98 -6.03
CA THR A 260 0.74 21.48 -4.89
C THR A 260 1.09 22.95 -5.04
N ALA A 261 1.52 23.36 -6.23
CA ALA A 261 1.81 24.78 -6.51
C ALA A 261 0.57 25.67 -6.28
N THR A 262 -0.60 25.23 -6.75
CA THR A 262 -1.87 25.92 -6.53
C THR A 262 -2.22 25.98 -5.04
N THR A 263 -2.12 24.86 -4.32
CA THR A 263 -2.47 24.74 -2.90
C THR A 263 -1.50 25.51 -2.01
N SER A 264 -0.21 25.56 -2.36
CA SER A 264 0.85 26.23 -1.59
C SER A 264 0.56 27.71 -1.34
N THR A 265 0.00 28.42 -2.30
CA THR A 265 -0.36 29.83 -2.14
C THR A 265 -1.35 30.01 -1.00
N TYR A 266 -2.34 29.15 -0.92
CA TYR A 266 -3.39 29.22 0.11
C TYR A 266 -2.89 28.74 1.48
N ILE A 267 -2.07 27.69 1.52
CA ILE A 267 -1.44 27.25 2.76
C ILE A 267 -0.60 28.38 3.37
N LYS A 268 0.27 29.00 2.59
CA LYS A 268 1.13 30.07 3.07
C LYS A 268 0.37 31.28 3.55
N THR A 269 -0.75 31.62 2.92
CA THR A 269 -1.56 32.79 3.30
C THR A 269 -2.41 32.51 4.52
N PHE A 270 -3.16 31.41 4.53
CA PHE A 270 -4.11 31.11 5.61
C PHE A 270 -3.42 30.70 6.89
N PHE A 271 -2.38 29.86 6.79
CA PHE A 271 -1.69 29.31 7.98
C PHE A 271 -0.48 30.14 8.40
N ALA A 272 -0.29 31.36 7.84
CA ALA A 272 0.75 32.29 8.28
C ALA A 272 0.70 32.51 9.80
N ASP A 273 1.87 32.79 10.38
CA ASP A 273 2.01 33.04 11.83
C ASP A 273 1.37 31.96 12.72
N ARG A 274 1.42 30.70 12.25
CA ARG A 274 0.83 29.56 12.93
C ARG A 274 -0.69 29.67 13.10
N HIS A 275 -1.37 30.41 12.23
CA HIS A 275 -2.83 30.39 12.21
C HIS A 275 -3.32 28.95 11.98
N THR A 276 -4.47 28.61 12.50
CA THR A 276 -5.07 27.27 12.35
C THR A 276 -6.58 27.39 12.24
N VAL A 277 -7.23 26.32 11.85
CA VAL A 277 -8.69 26.28 11.78
C VAL A 277 -9.28 26.32 13.18
N SER A 278 -10.36 27.09 13.36
CA SER A 278 -11.05 27.15 14.62
C SER A 278 -11.67 25.81 15.02
N SER A 279 -11.85 25.59 16.33
CA SER A 279 -12.50 24.36 16.82
C SER A 279 -13.90 24.16 16.25
N THR A 280 -14.63 25.24 15.99
CA THR A 280 -15.97 25.19 15.37
C THR A 280 -15.88 24.68 13.94
N VAL A 281 -14.94 25.18 13.13
CA VAL A 281 -14.69 24.70 11.77
C VAL A 281 -14.26 23.24 11.82
N ALA A 282 -13.28 22.92 12.67
CA ALA A 282 -12.77 21.56 12.82
C ALA A 282 -13.83 20.52 13.23
N GLN A 283 -14.95 20.92 13.85
CA GLN A 283 -16.07 20.03 14.19
C GLN A 283 -16.94 19.70 12.98
N ASN A 284 -17.00 20.58 11.98
CA ASN A 284 -17.90 20.46 10.82
C ASN A 284 -17.22 19.87 9.58
N ILE A 285 -15.88 19.75 9.59
CA ILE A 285 -15.12 19.19 8.48
C ILE A 285 -15.09 17.66 8.60
N GLN A 286 -15.14 16.96 7.46
CA GLN A 286 -14.90 15.52 7.38
C GLN A 286 -13.50 15.18 7.91
N LYS A 287 -13.45 14.23 8.83
CA LYS A 287 -12.22 13.72 9.45
C LYS A 287 -12.10 12.23 9.25
N TYR A 288 -10.88 11.79 9.24
CA TYR A 288 -10.55 10.39 9.23
C TYR A 288 -9.80 10.06 10.53
N SER A 289 -10.43 9.24 11.37
CA SER A 289 -9.89 8.82 12.65
C SER A 289 -10.00 7.33 12.82
N SER A 290 -9.07 6.75 13.58
CA SER A 290 -9.18 5.34 13.97
C SER A 290 -10.26 5.15 15.03
N GLU A 291 -11.04 4.08 14.92
CA GLU A 291 -11.98 3.64 15.95
C GLU A 291 -11.30 3.30 17.28
N PHE A 292 -10.02 2.92 17.21
CA PHE A 292 -9.25 2.42 18.36
C PHE A 292 -8.26 3.44 18.93
N SER A 293 -8.15 4.62 18.36
CA SER A 293 -7.23 5.65 18.82
C SER A 293 -7.84 7.04 18.73
N SER A 294 -7.39 7.94 19.62
CA SER A 294 -7.69 9.37 19.56
C SER A 294 -7.04 10.11 18.38
N PHE A 295 -6.66 9.39 17.33
CA PHE A 295 -6.08 9.95 16.12
C PHE A 295 -7.12 10.76 15.35
N THR A 296 -7.04 12.08 15.42
CA THR A 296 -8.05 12.96 14.82
C THR A 296 -7.43 14.21 14.23
N TYR A 297 -6.46 14.05 13.32
CA TYR A 297 -5.85 15.25 12.76
C TYR A 297 -5.70 15.20 11.24
N CYS A 298 -6.27 14.16 10.60
CA CYS A 298 -6.35 14.08 9.16
C CYS A 298 -7.73 14.53 8.71
N TYR A 299 -7.76 15.65 8.01
CA TYR A 299 -8.98 16.24 7.47
C TYR A 299 -9.09 15.91 5.99
N ASP A 300 -10.31 15.69 5.51
CA ASP A 300 -10.55 15.60 4.08
C ASP A 300 -10.19 16.94 3.42
N MET A 301 -9.33 16.90 2.39
CA MET A 301 -8.85 18.14 1.78
C MET A 301 -9.97 18.96 1.16
N ASN A 302 -10.89 18.31 0.44
CA ASN A 302 -11.97 19.03 -0.22
C ASN A 302 -12.98 19.58 0.78
N SER A 303 -13.20 18.91 1.91
CA SER A 303 -14.10 19.36 2.96
C SER A 303 -13.58 20.57 3.74
N ILE A 304 -12.25 20.74 3.84
CA ILE A 304 -11.66 21.88 4.57
C ILE A 304 -11.51 23.13 3.71
N MET A 305 -11.22 22.99 2.42
CA MET A 305 -10.86 24.14 1.58
C MET A 305 -11.94 25.21 1.48
N PRO A 306 -13.25 24.93 1.49
CA PRO A 306 -14.30 25.96 1.54
C PRO A 306 -14.25 26.86 2.79
N TYR A 307 -13.58 26.45 3.85
CA TYR A 307 -13.39 27.28 5.06
C TYR A 307 -12.10 28.11 5.03
N ILE A 308 -11.22 27.82 4.09
CA ILE A 308 -9.91 28.49 3.93
C ILE A 308 -9.99 29.51 2.79
N LEU A 309 -10.77 29.22 1.76
CA LEU A 309 -10.83 29.96 0.50
C LEU A 309 -12.13 30.75 0.37
N SER A 310 -12.07 31.85 -0.36
CA SER A 310 -13.27 32.48 -0.92
C SER A 310 -13.91 31.54 -1.96
N ASN A 311 -15.17 31.78 -2.30
CA ASN A 311 -15.86 30.96 -3.30
C ASN A 311 -15.15 30.95 -4.67
N GLU A 312 -14.56 32.08 -5.08
CA GLU A 312 -13.84 32.17 -6.34
C GLU A 312 -12.52 31.39 -6.29
N GLU A 313 -11.76 31.52 -5.23
CA GLU A 313 -10.52 30.77 -5.02
C GLU A 313 -10.79 29.25 -4.92
N TYR A 314 -11.88 28.87 -4.26
CA TYR A 314 -12.27 27.46 -4.17
C TYR A 314 -12.58 26.89 -5.56
N GLN A 315 -13.28 27.60 -6.42
CA GLN A 315 -13.55 27.14 -7.79
C GLN A 315 -12.27 26.93 -8.60
N GLN A 316 -11.28 27.80 -8.43
CA GLN A 316 -9.97 27.65 -9.09
C GLN A 316 -9.17 26.48 -8.51
N TRP A 317 -9.20 26.32 -7.19
CA TRP A 317 -8.51 25.23 -6.50
C TRP A 317 -9.10 23.86 -6.85
N VAL A 318 -10.43 23.73 -6.88
CA VAL A 318 -11.11 22.46 -7.12
C VAL A 318 -10.87 21.93 -8.55
N GLU A 319 -10.63 22.80 -9.52
CA GLU A 319 -10.24 22.39 -10.88
C GLU A 319 -8.89 21.66 -10.89
N ALA A 320 -7.93 22.11 -10.11
CA ALA A 320 -6.64 21.42 -9.96
C ALA A 320 -6.78 20.15 -9.10
N PHE A 321 -7.62 20.23 -8.07
CA PHE A 321 -7.92 19.08 -7.20
C PHE A 321 -8.57 17.95 -7.99
N ASP A 322 -9.55 18.22 -8.84
CA ASP A 322 -10.26 17.19 -9.62
C ASP A 322 -9.35 16.52 -10.67
N LYS A 323 -8.28 17.19 -11.11
CA LYS A 323 -7.24 16.55 -11.94
C LYS A 323 -6.33 15.65 -11.12
N ALA A 324 -5.97 16.07 -9.91
CA ALA A 324 -5.13 15.30 -9.02
C ALA A 324 -5.86 14.10 -8.39
N VAL A 325 -7.17 14.24 -8.10
CA VAL A 325 -8.01 13.19 -7.48
C VAL A 325 -9.27 12.95 -8.33
N PRO A 326 -9.11 12.47 -9.57
CA PRO A 326 -10.22 12.40 -10.53
C PRO A 326 -11.26 11.34 -10.20
N LEU A 327 -10.90 10.30 -9.46
CA LEU A 327 -11.83 9.27 -9.02
C LEU A 327 -11.80 9.12 -7.50
N ARG A 328 -12.96 9.28 -6.88
CA ARG A 328 -13.16 9.11 -5.46
C ARG A 328 -14.54 8.49 -5.20
N LYS A 329 -14.59 7.50 -4.33
CA LYS A 329 -15.80 6.76 -3.95
C LYS A 329 -15.95 6.76 -2.44
N ALA A 330 -17.16 7.04 -1.98
CA ALA A 330 -17.52 6.88 -0.58
C ALA A 330 -18.89 6.23 -0.49
N SER A 331 -19.01 5.21 0.31
CA SER A 331 -20.30 4.62 0.62
C SER A 331 -21.12 5.62 1.42
N SER A 332 -22.36 5.86 1.01
CA SER A 332 -23.27 6.80 1.66
C SER A 332 -23.79 6.26 3.00
N GLY A 333 -24.06 7.17 3.94
CA GLY A 333 -24.71 6.87 5.21
C GLY A 333 -23.74 6.47 6.32
N LYS A 334 -24.28 5.74 7.30
CA LYS A 334 -23.56 5.30 8.49
C LYS A 334 -22.99 3.91 8.27
N TRP A 335 -21.69 3.76 8.35
CA TRP A 335 -21.03 2.48 8.26
C TRP A 335 -19.80 2.45 9.18
N THR A 336 -19.28 1.26 9.45
CA THR A 336 -18.11 1.05 10.29
C THR A 336 -17.17 0.07 9.65
N THR A 337 -15.88 0.26 9.87
CA THR A 337 -14.84 -0.60 9.32
C THR A 337 -14.69 -1.90 10.10
N SER A 338 -14.95 -1.89 11.42
CA SER A 338 -14.84 -3.07 12.27
C SER A 338 -16.11 -3.91 12.36
N GLY A 339 -17.25 -3.34 11.98
CA GLY A 339 -18.57 -3.95 12.21
C GLY A 339 -19.02 -3.92 13.69
N HIS A 340 -18.26 -3.31 14.56
CA HIS A 340 -18.51 -3.25 16.00
C HIS A 340 -18.64 -1.81 16.53
N CYS A 341 -18.29 -0.80 15.75
CA CYS A 341 -18.29 0.58 16.19
C CYS A 341 -19.69 1.21 16.15
N ASN A 342 -20.01 1.94 17.22
CA ASN A 342 -21.26 2.71 17.30
C ASN A 342 -21.12 4.13 16.73
N ASN A 343 -19.91 4.57 16.37
CA ASN A 343 -19.65 5.87 15.78
C ASN A 343 -19.58 5.76 14.26
N PRO A 344 -20.64 6.18 13.55
CA PRO A 344 -20.62 6.14 12.11
C PRO A 344 -19.64 7.15 11.55
N TYR A 345 -18.88 6.77 10.51
CA TYR A 345 -18.32 7.75 9.62
C TYR A 345 -19.47 8.48 8.94
N ILE A 346 -19.63 9.77 9.25
CA ILE A 346 -20.60 10.63 8.56
C ILE A 346 -19.81 11.32 7.47
N TYR A 347 -20.16 11.08 6.22
CA TYR A 347 -19.55 11.79 5.12
C TYR A 347 -20.37 13.00 4.76
N ASP A 348 -19.69 14.11 4.64
CA ASP A 348 -20.14 15.20 3.81
C ASP A 348 -20.01 14.77 2.35
N SER A 349 -21.07 14.19 1.81
CA SER A 349 -21.09 13.69 0.44
C SER A 349 -20.96 14.80 -0.61
N GLU A 350 -21.18 16.06 -0.23
CA GLU A 350 -21.08 17.21 -1.12
C GLU A 350 -19.63 17.65 -1.31
N HIS A 351 -18.81 17.59 -0.23
CA HIS A 351 -17.41 18.02 -0.27
C HIS A 351 -16.42 16.88 -0.04
N PHE A 352 -16.83 15.66 -0.31
CA PHE A 352 -15.96 14.51 -0.16
C PHE A 352 -14.79 14.55 -1.14
N GLY A 353 -13.57 14.56 -0.61
CA GLY A 353 -12.34 14.64 -1.40
C GLY A 353 -11.63 13.31 -1.62
N GLY A 354 -11.83 12.33 -0.76
CA GLY A 354 -11.20 11.02 -0.87
C GLY A 354 -9.70 11.00 -0.59
N ILE A 355 -9.14 12.11 -0.14
CA ILE A 355 -7.75 12.25 0.28
C ILE A 355 -7.68 13.11 1.53
N SER A 356 -6.86 12.68 2.50
CA SER A 356 -6.66 13.44 3.73
C SER A 356 -5.44 14.33 3.69
N MET A 357 -5.43 15.34 4.56
CA MET A 357 -4.31 16.23 4.83
C MET A 357 -4.17 16.43 6.33
N TYR A 358 -2.95 16.41 6.83
CA TYR A 358 -2.65 16.85 8.18
C TYR A 358 -2.57 18.37 8.27
N ILE A 359 -3.18 18.92 9.29
CA ILE A 359 -3.07 20.34 9.63
C ILE A 359 -2.28 20.46 10.92
N PRO A 360 -1.14 21.19 10.92
CA PRO A 360 -0.32 21.38 12.09
C PRO A 360 -1.10 21.95 13.28
N GLN A 361 -0.76 21.51 14.49
CA GLN A 361 -1.46 21.84 15.73
C GLN A 361 -0.47 22.06 16.87
N GLU A 362 -0.93 22.79 17.88
CA GLU A 362 -0.21 22.97 19.15
C GLU A 362 -0.40 21.78 20.10
N GLY A 363 0.34 21.81 21.21
CA GLY A 363 0.32 20.76 22.21
C GLY A 363 1.37 19.66 21.96
N ALA A 364 1.56 18.78 22.94
CA ALA A 364 2.63 17.80 22.89
C ALA A 364 2.52 16.84 21.68
N ASP A 365 1.31 16.32 21.43
CA ASP A 365 1.05 15.43 20.30
C ASP A 365 1.10 16.16 18.96
N GLY A 366 0.56 17.38 18.89
CA GLY A 366 0.65 18.22 17.70
C GLY A 366 2.09 18.54 17.33
N ASN A 367 2.89 19.03 18.28
CA ASN A 367 4.31 19.34 18.06
C ASN A 367 5.10 18.12 17.58
N ALA A 368 4.76 16.96 18.06
CA ALA A 368 5.37 15.72 17.63
C ALA A 368 5.08 15.42 16.17
N LYS A 369 3.81 15.51 15.75
CA LYS A 369 3.39 15.29 14.36
C LYS A 369 3.87 16.40 13.42
N ASN A 370 3.90 17.65 13.89
CA ASN A 370 4.50 18.75 13.15
C ASN A 370 5.97 18.47 12.81
N ASN A 371 6.73 17.86 13.74
CA ASN A 371 8.11 17.46 13.50
C ASN A 371 8.22 16.30 12.52
N GLU A 372 7.27 15.37 12.54
CA GLU A 372 7.22 14.26 11.56
C GLU A 372 6.93 14.79 10.15
N LEU A 373 5.97 15.71 10.00
CA LEU A 373 5.61 16.32 8.73
C LEU A 373 6.83 16.95 8.03
N LYS A 374 7.79 17.50 8.79
CA LYS A 374 9.02 18.11 8.25
C LYS A 374 9.91 17.15 7.45
N HIS A 375 9.72 15.85 7.61
CA HIS A 375 10.47 14.84 6.85
C HIS A 375 9.84 14.51 5.48
N TYR A 376 8.65 15.02 5.19
CA TYR A 376 7.95 14.84 3.94
C TYR A 376 8.23 15.98 2.96
N GLN A 377 8.31 15.67 1.66
CA GLN A 377 8.50 16.70 0.62
C GLN A 377 7.31 17.67 0.60
N TRP A 378 6.10 17.17 0.87
CA TRP A 378 4.89 17.98 1.01
C TRP A 378 5.05 19.17 1.98
N TYR A 379 5.75 19.00 3.10
CA TYR A 379 5.97 20.09 4.07
C TYR A 379 6.63 21.31 3.44
N LYS A 380 7.65 21.10 2.63
CA LYS A 380 8.38 22.17 1.97
C LYS A 380 7.64 22.69 0.74
N ASP A 381 7.20 21.78 -0.13
CA ASP A 381 6.71 22.15 -1.46
C ASP A 381 5.30 22.76 -1.39
N ALA A 382 4.49 22.35 -0.40
CA ALA A 382 3.22 23.00 -0.09
C ALA A 382 3.35 24.28 0.77
N GLY A 383 4.57 24.65 1.18
CA GLY A 383 4.84 25.91 1.86
C GLY A 383 4.58 25.92 3.37
N TRP A 384 4.39 24.77 4.01
CA TRP A 384 4.22 24.69 5.47
C TRP A 384 5.42 25.26 6.25
N ASN A 385 6.63 25.12 5.68
CA ASN A 385 7.86 25.69 6.25
C ASN A 385 7.88 27.22 6.31
N GLU A 386 6.99 27.90 5.58
CA GLU A 386 6.86 29.37 5.56
C GLU A 386 5.75 29.88 6.51
N THR A 387 4.99 29.00 7.14
CA THR A 387 3.85 29.36 8.02
C THR A 387 4.22 29.49 9.49
N GLY A 388 5.44 29.12 9.87
CA GLY A 388 5.89 29.08 11.26
C GLY A 388 5.60 27.78 12.00
N TRP A 389 4.88 26.84 11.38
CA TRP A 389 4.60 25.49 11.91
C TRP A 389 5.77 24.51 11.83
#